data_c4af9da2a1d96b4bdd88b8bd19a77eae
#
_entry.id   c4af9da2a1d96b4bdd88b8bd19a77eae
#
_cell.length_a   1.000
_cell.length_b   1.000
_cell.length_c   1.000
_cell.angle_alpha   90.00
_cell.angle_beta   90.00
_cell.angle_gamma   90.00
#
_symmetry.space_group_name_H-M   'P 1'
#
loop_
_entity.id
_entity.type
_entity.pdbx_description
1 polymer ?
#
loop_
_entity_poly.entity_id
_entity_poly.type
_entity_poly.pdbx_seq_one_letter_code
_entity_poly.pdbx_strand_id
1 'polypeptide(L)'
;MAFTTQFIEEMRQSLDRRRASKERILQSGGEQALSHSYKDIRRIDYALKRITEGQYGLCTQCGQPIKTDRLSLIPETPFCTDCAKSVGSH
;
A
#
# COMPACT_ATOMS: atom_id res chain seq x y z
N MET A 1 -15.72 -2.97 -12.26
CA MET A 1 -15.41 -2.31 -11.00
C MET A 1 -15.13 -3.34 -9.94
N ALA A 2 -13.96 -3.31 -9.42
CA ALA A 2 -13.48 -4.42 -8.60
C ALA A 2 -13.78 -4.26 -7.11
N PHE A 3 -13.98 -3.03 -6.63
CA PHE A 3 -14.03 -2.79 -5.19
C PHE A 3 -15.21 -1.94 -4.78
N THR A 4 -15.84 -2.32 -3.65
CA THR A 4 -16.94 -1.52 -3.09
C THR A 4 -16.40 -0.28 -2.40
N THR A 5 -17.25 0.72 -2.24
CA THR A 5 -16.89 1.91 -1.48
C THR A 5 -16.51 1.56 -0.05
N GLN A 6 -17.24 0.61 0.56
CA GLN A 6 -16.94 0.18 1.92
C GLN A 6 -15.56 -0.44 2.01
N PHE A 7 -15.19 -1.30 1.06
CA PHE A 7 -13.87 -1.92 1.07
C PHE A 7 -12.78 -0.86 0.95
N ILE A 8 -12.95 0.10 0.04
CA ILE A 8 -11.96 1.15 -0.15
C ILE A 8 -11.83 2.01 1.11
N GLU A 9 -12.93 2.30 1.77
CA GLU A 9 -12.88 3.09 3.01
C GLU A 9 -12.15 2.32 4.12
N GLU A 10 -12.39 1.02 4.21
CA GLU A 10 -11.67 0.18 5.17
C GLU A 10 -10.18 0.17 4.89
N MET A 11 -9.80 0.11 3.62
CA MET A 11 -8.40 0.15 3.23
C MET A 11 -7.78 1.51 3.53
N ARG A 12 -8.52 2.59 3.31
CA ARG A 12 -8.05 3.94 3.63
C ARG A 12 -7.76 4.07 5.12
N GLN A 13 -8.65 3.57 5.96
CA GLN A 13 -8.44 3.60 7.40
C GLN A 13 -7.24 2.75 7.82
N SER A 14 -7.10 1.59 7.21
CA SER A 14 -5.94 0.72 7.45
C SER A 14 -4.64 1.42 7.07
N LEU A 15 -4.63 2.07 5.91
CA LEU A 15 -3.46 2.82 5.45
C LEU A 15 -3.10 3.96 6.40
N ASP A 16 -4.11 4.69 6.88
CA ASP A 16 -3.86 5.78 7.83
C ASP A 16 -3.21 5.25 9.12
N ARG A 17 -3.70 4.13 9.64
CA ARG A 17 -3.13 3.53 10.85
C ARG A 17 -1.70 3.06 10.61
N ARG A 18 -1.45 2.44 9.46
CA ARG A 18 -0.12 1.95 9.13
C ARG A 18 0.86 3.12 8.98
N ARG A 19 0.39 4.23 8.38
CA ARG A 19 1.22 5.42 8.23
C ARG A 19 1.62 5.98 9.60
N ALA A 20 0.66 6.10 10.51
CA ALA A 20 0.93 6.62 11.85
C ALA A 20 1.94 5.73 12.59
N SER A 21 1.82 4.41 12.45
CA SER A 21 2.74 3.47 13.06
C SER A 21 4.16 3.65 12.52
N LYS A 22 4.29 3.83 11.19
CA LYS A 22 5.61 4.02 10.57
C LYS A 22 6.23 5.35 10.97
N GLU A 23 5.42 6.38 11.14
CA GLU A 23 5.93 7.67 11.59
C GLU A 23 6.50 7.60 12.99
N ARG A 24 5.90 6.81 13.88
CA ARG A 24 6.46 6.59 15.21
C ARG A 24 7.82 5.93 15.13
N ILE A 25 7.99 4.97 14.24
CA ILE A 25 9.28 4.31 14.04
C ILE A 25 10.33 5.31 13.58
N LEU A 26 9.96 6.24 12.69
CA LEU A 26 10.87 7.28 12.24
C LEU A 26 11.37 8.16 13.38
N GLN A 27 10.52 8.39 14.38
CA GLN A 27 10.89 9.25 15.51
C GLN A 27 11.81 8.57 16.50
N SER A 28 11.80 7.23 16.55
CA SER A 28 12.53 6.50 17.58
C SER A 28 13.46 5.41 17.06
N GLY A 29 13.45 5.15 15.74
CA GLY A 29 14.23 4.07 15.17
C GLY A 29 15.64 4.45 14.79
N GLY A 30 16.46 3.44 14.56
CA GLY A 30 17.81 3.63 14.04
C GLY A 30 17.82 3.79 12.53
N GLU A 31 19.02 3.88 11.96
CA GLU A 31 19.19 4.18 10.54
C GLU A 31 18.50 3.20 9.61
N GLN A 32 18.62 1.90 9.91
CA GLN A 32 17.97 0.88 9.07
C GLN A 32 16.45 0.94 9.16
N ALA A 33 15.93 1.18 10.36
CA ALA A 33 14.50 1.32 10.56
C ALA A 33 13.97 2.53 9.80
N LEU A 34 14.70 3.64 9.78
CA LEU A 34 14.34 4.83 9.04
C LEU A 34 14.19 4.54 7.55
N SER A 35 15.16 3.81 6.97
CA SER A 35 15.14 3.49 5.55
C SER A 35 13.89 2.71 5.16
N HIS A 36 13.59 1.66 5.91
CA HIS A 36 12.39 0.84 5.63
C HIS A 36 11.11 1.62 5.84
N SER A 37 11.06 2.44 6.90
CA SER A 37 9.86 3.21 7.19
C SER A 37 9.58 4.26 6.14
N TYR A 38 10.61 4.90 5.59
CA TYR A 38 10.41 5.85 4.50
C TYR A 38 9.84 5.19 3.26
N LYS A 39 10.34 4.02 2.90
CA LYS A 39 9.80 3.28 1.75
C LYS A 39 8.34 2.92 1.97
N ASP A 40 8.01 2.45 3.16
CA ASP A 40 6.65 2.07 3.48
C ASP A 40 5.71 3.27 3.45
N ILE A 41 6.15 4.39 4.00
CA ILE A 41 5.33 5.62 3.99
C ILE A 41 5.09 6.09 2.57
N ARG A 42 6.09 6.03 1.71
CA ARG A 42 5.91 6.42 0.30
C ARG A 42 4.89 5.54 -0.40
N ARG A 43 4.91 4.23 -0.14
CA ARG A 43 3.92 3.32 -0.71
C ARG A 43 2.53 3.60 -0.16
N ILE A 44 2.44 3.88 1.13
CA ILE A 44 1.15 4.22 1.77
C ILE A 44 0.61 5.51 1.18
N ASP A 45 1.43 6.53 1.07
CA ASP A 45 1.01 7.82 0.50
C ASP A 45 0.55 7.65 -0.95
N TYR A 46 1.24 6.83 -1.73
CA TYR A 46 0.84 6.56 -3.09
C TYR A 46 -0.52 5.85 -3.14
N ALA A 47 -0.73 4.87 -2.25
CA ALA A 47 -2.00 4.17 -2.18
C ALA A 47 -3.15 5.12 -1.81
N LEU A 48 -2.92 6.00 -0.85
CA LEU A 48 -3.93 7.00 -0.46
C LEU A 48 -4.25 7.94 -1.63
N LYS A 49 -3.23 8.33 -2.37
CA LYS A 49 -3.43 9.16 -3.56
C LYS A 49 -4.29 8.43 -4.59
N ARG A 50 -4.04 7.14 -4.80
CA ARG A 50 -4.81 6.35 -5.75
C ARG A 50 -6.27 6.21 -5.32
N ILE A 51 -6.53 6.15 -4.03
CA ILE A 51 -7.92 6.17 -3.53
C ILE A 51 -8.60 7.46 -3.97
N THR A 52 -7.93 8.59 -3.77
CA THR A 52 -8.45 9.90 -4.17
C THR A 52 -8.72 9.97 -5.67
N GLU A 53 -7.87 9.33 -6.48
CA GLU A 53 -7.98 9.34 -7.92
C GLU A 53 -8.93 8.29 -8.47
N GLY A 54 -9.47 7.42 -7.62
CA GLY A 54 -10.33 6.35 -8.06
C GLY A 54 -9.60 5.19 -8.72
N GLN A 55 -8.30 5.06 -8.47
CA GLN A 55 -7.46 4.04 -9.10
C GLN A 55 -6.94 3.00 -8.11
N TYR A 56 -7.39 3.06 -6.86
CA TYR A 56 -6.88 2.15 -5.84
C TYR A 56 -7.22 0.70 -6.18
N GLY A 57 -6.28 -0.19 -5.88
CA GLY A 57 -6.48 -1.62 -6.07
C GLY A 57 -6.11 -2.14 -7.44
N LEU A 58 -5.63 -1.26 -8.31
CA LEU A 58 -5.15 -1.68 -9.63
C LEU A 58 -3.64 -1.79 -9.60
N CYS A 59 -3.13 -2.87 -10.17
CA CYS A 59 -1.68 -3.06 -10.28
C CYS A 59 -1.08 -1.97 -11.16
N THR A 60 -0.04 -1.31 -10.67
CA THR A 60 0.59 -0.22 -11.43
C THR A 60 1.40 -0.72 -12.62
N GLN A 61 1.73 -2.01 -12.63
CA GLN A 61 2.54 -2.61 -13.68
C GLN A 61 1.69 -3.14 -14.83
N CYS A 62 0.61 -3.87 -14.52
CA CYS A 62 -0.19 -4.50 -15.56
C CYS A 62 -1.62 -3.96 -15.66
N GLY A 63 -2.05 -3.12 -14.73
CA GLY A 63 -3.38 -2.52 -14.76
C GLY A 63 -4.52 -3.41 -14.31
N GLN A 64 -4.22 -4.66 -13.94
CA GLN A 64 -5.25 -5.59 -13.51
C GLN A 64 -5.60 -5.38 -12.03
N PRO A 65 -6.83 -5.72 -11.62
CA PRO A 65 -7.18 -5.61 -10.21
C PRO A 65 -6.34 -6.53 -9.34
N ILE A 66 -5.89 -5.98 -8.21
CA ILE A 66 -5.18 -6.77 -7.19
C ILE A 66 -6.25 -7.50 -6.37
N LYS A 67 -5.97 -8.75 -6.00
CA LYS A 67 -6.92 -9.52 -5.21
C LYS A 67 -7.18 -8.89 -3.86
N THR A 68 -8.42 -8.92 -3.40
CA THR A 68 -8.79 -8.32 -2.12
C THR A 68 -8.04 -8.95 -0.96
N ASP A 69 -7.77 -10.25 -1.02
CA ASP A 69 -6.99 -10.92 0.02
C ASP A 69 -5.60 -10.30 0.17
N ARG A 70 -4.96 -10.00 -0.97
CA ARG A 70 -3.65 -9.38 -0.94
C ARG A 70 -3.72 -7.96 -0.42
N LEU A 71 -4.73 -7.18 -0.85
CA LEU A 71 -4.92 -5.82 -0.37
C LEU A 71 -5.21 -5.77 1.12
N SER A 72 -5.97 -6.74 1.63
CA SER A 72 -6.28 -6.80 3.06
C SER A 72 -5.03 -7.03 3.89
N LEU A 73 -4.08 -7.79 3.38
CA LEU A 73 -2.82 -8.06 4.07
C LEU A 73 -1.81 -6.93 3.88
N ILE A 74 -1.74 -6.37 2.68
CA ILE A 74 -0.78 -5.33 2.33
C ILE A 74 -1.53 -4.22 1.59
N PRO A 75 -2.25 -3.35 2.31
CA PRO A 75 -3.05 -2.32 1.67
C PRO A 75 -2.25 -1.36 0.78
N GLU A 76 -0.97 -1.20 1.08
CA GLU A 76 -0.11 -0.28 0.33
C GLU A 76 0.56 -0.92 -0.88
N THR A 77 0.30 -2.20 -1.18
CA THR A 77 0.97 -2.84 -2.30
C THR A 77 0.58 -2.20 -3.63
N PRO A 78 1.55 -1.84 -4.47
CA PRO A 78 1.24 -1.30 -5.80
C PRO A 78 1.14 -2.38 -6.88
N PHE A 79 1.41 -3.65 -6.54
CA PHE A 79 1.51 -4.73 -7.51
C PHE A 79 0.61 -5.90 -7.17
N CYS A 80 0.08 -6.55 -8.20
CA CYS A 80 -0.57 -7.85 -8.02
C CYS A 80 0.50 -8.89 -7.70
N THR A 81 0.06 -10.10 -7.32
CA THR A 81 0.98 -11.16 -6.92
C THR A 81 1.99 -11.49 -8.03
N ASP A 82 1.50 -11.59 -9.26
CA ASP A 82 2.37 -11.95 -10.39
C ASP A 82 3.40 -10.87 -10.69
N CYS A 83 2.96 -9.62 -10.71
CA CYS A 83 3.88 -8.51 -10.98
C CYS A 83 4.88 -8.31 -9.85
N ALA A 84 4.47 -8.53 -8.61
CA ALA A 84 5.38 -8.44 -7.47
C ALA A 84 6.53 -9.44 -7.62
N LYS A 85 6.24 -10.63 -8.13
CA LYS A 85 7.28 -11.61 -8.40
C LYS A 85 8.19 -11.18 -9.54
N SER A 86 7.60 -10.58 -10.57
CA SER A 86 8.35 -10.17 -11.76
C SER A 86 9.29 -9.02 -11.50
N VAL A 87 8.90 -8.06 -10.65
CA VAL A 87 9.75 -6.90 -10.36
C VAL A 87 10.84 -7.23 -9.33
N GLY A 88 10.99 -8.50 -9.02
CA GLY A 88 12.12 -8.93 -8.22
C GLY A 88 12.08 -8.43 -6.79
N SER A 89 10.95 -8.48 -6.21
CA SER A 89 10.80 -8.09 -4.81
C SER A 89 11.44 -9.14 -3.92
N HIS A 90 12.67 -9.04 -3.69
CA HIS A 90 13.39 -9.95 -2.81
C HIS A 90 14.27 -9.17 -1.84
#